data_a16e4e0377f293630cb64cb188f1413d
#
_entry.id   a16e4e0377f293630cb64cb188f1413d
#
_cell.length_a   1.000
_cell.length_b   1.000
_cell.length_c   1.000
_cell.angle_alpha   90.00
_cell.angle_beta   90.00
_cell.angle_gamma   90.00
#
_symmetry.space_group_name_H-M   'P 1'
#
loop_
_entity.id
_entity.type
_entity.pdbx_description
1 polymer ?
#
loop_
_entity_poly.entity_id
_entity_poly.type
_entity_poly.pdbx_seq_one_letter_code
_entity_poly.pdbx_strand_id
1 'polypeptide(L)'
;MAIVNLKKRQIECKIVYYGPGRCGKTTNLEYIHKSFKNQVMGEMVSINTDGDRTLFFDFLPLDLGKVRGCDLRVQLYTVPGQVRYSSTRKLVLRGADGVIFIADSLEVRREKNLLSLKDLQQNLRDYGLSIFKVPLVMQFNKRDLNGENIPIMPLEKMNHDLNRQLKVPFFPGSALKGDGVGKTLHACLKLVMQSVQSELS
;
A
#
# COMPACT_ATOMS: atom_id res chain seq x y z
N MET A 1 12.30 -8.66 -1.46
CA MET A 1 11.96 -10.09 -1.69
C MET A 1 11.48 -10.67 -0.39
N ALA A 2 10.33 -11.32 -0.41
CA ALA A 2 9.75 -11.96 0.77
C ALA A 2 10.75 -12.96 1.37
N ILE A 3 10.85 -12.96 2.69
CA ILE A 3 11.76 -13.87 3.38
C ILE A 3 11.04 -15.19 3.60
N VAL A 4 11.47 -16.21 2.86
CA VAL A 4 10.97 -17.58 3.03
C VAL A 4 11.94 -18.36 3.92
N ASN A 5 11.51 -18.66 5.15
CA ASN A 5 12.27 -19.48 6.07
C ASN A 5 11.70 -20.90 6.09
N LEU A 6 12.28 -21.78 5.27
CA LEU A 6 11.83 -23.18 5.15
C LEU A 6 11.98 -23.97 6.46
N LYS A 7 13.03 -23.70 7.27
CA LYS A 7 13.24 -24.37 8.56
C LYS A 7 12.15 -24.04 9.56
N LYS A 8 11.69 -22.78 9.61
CA LYS A 8 10.62 -22.32 10.48
C LYS A 8 9.23 -22.44 9.85
N ARG A 9 9.16 -22.87 8.58
CA ARG A 9 7.90 -22.84 7.79
C ARG A 9 7.19 -21.49 7.89
N GLN A 10 7.91 -20.42 7.63
CA GLN A 10 7.44 -19.06 7.78
C GLN A 10 7.72 -18.23 6.53
N ILE A 11 6.74 -17.48 6.10
CA ILE A 11 6.83 -16.49 5.01
C ILE A 11 6.60 -15.12 5.63
N GLU A 12 7.56 -14.23 5.48
CA GLU A 12 7.43 -12.84 5.87
C GLU A 12 7.41 -11.97 4.62
N CYS A 13 6.41 -11.10 4.49
CA CYS A 13 6.33 -10.16 3.38
C CYS A 13 6.02 -8.75 3.87
N LYS A 14 6.60 -7.78 3.14
CA LYS A 14 6.45 -6.35 3.39
C LYS A 14 5.57 -5.71 2.33
N ILE A 15 4.47 -5.11 2.75
CA ILE A 15 3.57 -4.35 1.87
C ILE A 15 3.61 -2.87 2.26
N VAL A 16 3.83 -2.01 1.26
CA VAL A 16 3.93 -0.57 1.46
C VAL A 16 2.72 0.14 0.85
N TYR A 17 1.98 0.87 1.69
CA TYR A 17 0.93 1.78 1.27
C TYR A 17 1.54 3.10 0.82
N TYR A 18 1.44 3.38 -0.46
CA TYR A 18 1.99 4.56 -1.12
C TYR A 18 0.87 5.49 -1.62
N GLY A 19 1.18 6.75 -1.86
CA GLY A 19 0.19 7.72 -2.35
C GLY A 19 0.40 9.12 -1.78
N PRO A 20 -0.31 10.13 -2.29
CA PRO A 20 -0.14 11.51 -1.86
C PRO A 20 -0.53 11.73 -0.39
N GLY A 21 -0.16 12.89 0.15
CA GLY A 21 -0.57 13.28 1.51
C GLY A 21 -2.10 13.32 1.65
N ARG A 22 -2.62 12.82 2.79
CA ARG A 22 -4.05 12.81 3.14
C ARG A 22 -4.95 11.97 2.21
N CYS A 23 -4.40 11.04 1.43
CA CYS A 23 -5.20 10.14 0.59
C CYS A 23 -5.83 8.95 1.34
N GLY A 24 -5.51 8.77 2.64
CA GLY A 24 -6.11 7.74 3.49
C GLY A 24 -5.25 6.48 3.70
N LYS A 25 -3.91 6.56 3.59
CA LYS A 25 -3.00 5.44 3.87
C LYS A 25 -3.11 4.98 5.32
N THR A 26 -2.90 5.88 6.27
CA THR A 26 -3.05 5.62 7.71
C THR A 26 -4.45 5.11 8.05
N THR A 27 -5.49 5.72 7.49
CA THR A 27 -6.89 5.30 7.71
C THR A 27 -7.15 3.86 7.22
N ASN A 28 -6.49 3.42 6.13
CA ASN A 28 -6.55 2.00 5.72
C ASN A 28 -5.95 1.09 6.79
N LEU A 29 -4.77 1.42 7.34
CA LEU A 29 -4.14 0.61 8.40
C LEU A 29 -4.96 0.62 9.70
N GLU A 30 -5.51 1.77 10.08
CA GLU A 30 -6.40 1.89 11.23
C GLU A 30 -7.66 1.01 11.08
N TYR A 31 -8.25 0.98 9.89
CA TYR A 31 -9.39 0.12 9.60
C TYR A 31 -8.99 -1.35 9.68
N ILE A 32 -7.86 -1.75 9.10
CA ILE A 32 -7.34 -3.12 9.16
C ILE A 32 -7.08 -3.51 10.62
N HIS A 33 -6.42 -2.65 11.40
CA HIS A 33 -6.16 -2.87 12.81
C HIS A 33 -7.45 -3.12 13.62
N LYS A 34 -8.49 -2.34 13.36
CA LYS A 34 -9.79 -2.49 14.04
C LYS A 34 -10.54 -3.74 13.62
N SER A 35 -10.51 -4.07 12.32
CA SER A 35 -11.32 -5.15 11.74
C SER A 35 -10.68 -6.53 11.85
N PHE A 36 -9.36 -6.60 11.92
CA PHE A 36 -8.58 -7.84 11.97
C PHE A 36 -7.86 -8.03 13.30
N LYS A 37 -8.49 -7.64 14.42
CA LYS A 37 -7.90 -7.69 15.77
C LYS A 37 -7.26 -9.03 16.13
N ASN A 38 -7.86 -10.14 15.69
CA ASN A 38 -7.35 -11.50 15.97
C ASN A 38 -6.10 -11.87 15.13
N GLN A 39 -5.82 -11.12 14.06
CA GLN A 39 -4.67 -11.31 13.16
C GLN A 39 -3.56 -10.28 13.43
N VAL A 40 -3.81 -9.26 14.23
CA VAL A 40 -2.81 -8.24 14.55
C VAL A 40 -1.83 -8.76 15.59
N MET A 41 -0.53 -8.70 15.28
CA MET A 41 0.55 -9.11 16.17
C MET A 41 1.09 -7.92 16.99
N GLY A 42 0.27 -7.34 17.84
CA GLY A 42 0.65 -6.17 18.65
C GLY A 42 -0.11 -4.91 18.26
N GLU A 43 0.40 -3.76 18.65
CA GLU A 43 -0.23 -2.47 18.38
C GLU A 43 0.24 -1.88 17.04
N MET A 44 -0.60 -1.05 16.43
CA MET A 44 -0.19 -0.20 15.33
C MET A 44 0.76 0.88 15.86
N VAL A 45 1.96 0.94 15.31
CA VAL A 45 2.99 1.89 15.71
C VAL A 45 3.07 3.02 14.69
N SER A 46 2.84 4.24 15.14
CA SER A 46 3.10 5.45 14.35
C SER A 46 4.42 6.07 14.82
N ILE A 47 5.42 6.07 13.95
CA ILE A 47 6.73 6.62 14.27
C ILE A 47 6.78 8.09 13.86
N ASN A 48 6.67 8.96 14.85
CA ASN A 48 6.89 10.38 14.74
C ASN A 48 8.17 10.72 15.50
N THR A 49 9.23 11.08 14.83
CA THR A 49 10.42 11.57 15.52
C THR A 49 10.45 13.10 15.48
N ASP A 50 10.33 13.73 16.64
CA ASP A 50 10.61 15.15 16.84
C ASP A 50 12.14 15.32 16.93
N GLY A 51 12.72 15.84 15.86
CA GLY A 51 14.16 16.06 15.74
C GLY A 51 14.59 16.17 14.29
N ASP A 52 15.83 16.51 14.02
CA ASP A 52 16.40 16.85 12.69
C ASP A 52 16.23 15.77 11.58
N ARG A 53 15.70 14.59 11.88
CA ARG A 53 15.41 13.52 10.92
C ARG A 53 14.09 12.83 11.21
N THR A 54 13.02 13.40 10.73
CA THR A 54 11.65 12.93 10.97
C THR A 54 11.30 11.75 10.06
N LEU A 55 11.22 10.55 10.65
CA LEU A 55 10.61 9.38 10.01
C LEU A 55 9.13 9.36 10.37
N PHE A 56 8.25 9.72 9.43
CA PHE A 56 6.80 9.62 9.60
C PHE A 56 6.30 8.42 8.82
N PHE A 57 6.06 7.31 9.47
CA PHE A 57 5.39 6.17 8.85
C PHE A 57 4.61 5.38 9.90
N ASP A 58 3.57 4.70 9.46
CA ASP A 58 2.83 3.76 10.29
C ASP A 58 3.28 2.34 9.98
N PHE A 59 3.27 1.49 10.99
CA PHE A 59 3.61 0.08 10.91
C PHE A 59 2.55 -0.77 11.58
N LEU A 60 2.09 -1.83 10.91
CA LEU A 60 1.11 -2.78 11.43
C LEU A 60 1.52 -4.22 11.05
N PRO A 61 1.93 -5.06 12.03
CA PRO A 61 2.23 -6.46 11.79
C PRO A 61 0.95 -7.31 11.86
N LEU A 62 0.81 -8.24 10.91
CA LEU A 62 -0.29 -9.19 10.83
C LEU A 62 0.21 -10.63 10.77
N ASP A 63 -0.49 -11.54 11.44
CA ASP A 63 -0.39 -12.98 11.24
C ASP A 63 -1.66 -13.45 10.51
N LEU A 64 -1.50 -13.88 9.28
CA LEU A 64 -2.63 -14.31 8.44
C LEU A 64 -2.84 -15.83 8.44
N GLY A 65 -2.21 -16.52 9.39
CA GLY A 65 -2.31 -17.97 9.53
C GLY A 65 -1.48 -18.72 8.49
N LYS A 66 -1.90 -19.93 8.14
CA LYS A 66 -1.10 -20.83 7.29
C LYS A 66 -1.49 -20.75 5.83
N VAL A 67 -0.48 -20.57 4.98
CA VAL A 67 -0.58 -20.69 3.53
C VAL A 67 0.38 -21.79 3.07
N ARG A 68 -0.17 -22.88 2.49
CA ARG A 68 0.60 -24.06 2.05
C ARG A 68 1.54 -24.63 3.13
N GLY A 69 1.06 -24.66 4.38
CA GLY A 69 1.82 -25.21 5.50
C GLY A 69 2.87 -24.27 6.10
N CYS A 70 3.01 -23.05 5.60
CA CYS A 70 3.87 -22.01 6.17
C CYS A 70 3.02 -20.92 6.84
N ASP A 71 3.47 -20.43 7.99
CA ASP A 71 2.86 -19.27 8.65
C ASP A 71 3.15 -18.00 7.85
N LEU A 72 2.09 -17.27 7.48
CA LEU A 72 2.19 -16.03 6.70
C LEU A 72 2.16 -14.81 7.61
N ARG A 73 3.28 -14.14 7.74
CA ARG A 73 3.39 -12.86 8.44
C ARG A 73 3.51 -11.72 7.45
N VAL A 74 2.71 -10.69 7.65
CA VAL A 74 2.65 -9.53 6.77
C VAL A 74 2.96 -8.28 7.56
N GLN A 75 3.90 -7.51 7.07
CA GLN A 75 4.27 -6.22 7.64
C GLN A 75 3.74 -5.11 6.75
N LEU A 76 2.74 -4.38 7.24
CA LEU A 76 2.16 -3.25 6.53
C LEU A 76 2.84 -1.94 6.96
N TYR A 77 3.24 -1.15 5.98
CA TYR A 77 3.85 0.17 6.19
C TYR A 77 3.11 1.25 5.41
N THR A 78 3.02 2.45 5.96
CA THR A 78 2.67 3.64 5.18
C THR A 78 3.91 4.47 4.88
N VAL A 79 3.87 5.28 3.84
CA VAL A 79 4.88 6.31 3.59
C VAL A 79 4.31 7.70 3.82
N PRO A 80 5.13 8.68 4.26
CA PRO A 80 4.68 10.06 4.37
C PRO A 80 4.35 10.62 2.98
N GLY A 81 3.16 11.22 2.84
CA GLY A 81 2.69 11.71 1.55
C GLY A 81 3.13 13.13 1.19
N GLN A 82 3.85 13.83 2.09
CA GLN A 82 4.33 15.18 1.84
C GLN A 82 5.65 15.15 1.06
N VAL A 83 5.84 16.12 0.13
CA VAL A 83 7.01 16.17 -0.78
C VAL A 83 8.34 16.19 -0.03
N ARG A 84 8.43 16.95 1.07
CA ARG A 84 9.65 17.12 1.90
C ARG A 84 10.22 15.81 2.47
N TYR A 85 9.44 14.74 2.52
CA TYR A 85 9.88 13.45 3.10
C TYR A 85 10.26 12.41 2.03
N SER A 86 10.89 12.84 0.95
CA SER A 86 11.32 11.95 -0.14
C SER A 86 12.27 10.85 0.33
N SER A 87 13.26 11.19 1.17
CA SER A 87 14.21 10.22 1.73
C SER A 87 13.53 9.14 2.58
N THR A 88 12.54 9.53 3.40
CA THR A 88 11.76 8.58 4.22
C THR A 88 10.94 7.64 3.36
N ARG A 89 10.27 8.16 2.29
CA ARG A 89 9.52 7.30 1.36
C ARG A 89 10.42 6.25 0.72
N LYS A 90 11.60 6.67 0.28
CA LYS A 90 12.61 5.79 -0.30
C LYS A 90 13.05 4.71 0.70
N LEU A 91 13.37 5.11 1.94
CA LEU A 91 13.77 4.18 3.00
C LEU A 91 12.68 3.14 3.30
N VAL A 92 11.43 3.57 3.47
CA VAL A 92 10.31 2.66 3.76
C VAL A 92 10.04 1.72 2.58
N LEU A 93 10.21 2.18 1.33
CA LEU A 93 9.99 1.37 0.14
C LEU A 93 11.06 0.29 -0.05
N ARG A 94 12.23 0.45 0.55
CA ARG A 94 13.31 -0.54 0.46
C ARG A 94 12.86 -1.91 0.96
N GLY A 95 13.03 -2.93 0.13
CA GLY A 95 12.64 -4.31 0.45
C GLY A 95 11.14 -4.56 0.45
N ALA A 96 10.33 -3.69 -0.16
CA ALA A 96 8.91 -3.93 -0.34
C ALA A 96 8.69 -5.11 -1.30
N ASP A 97 7.83 -6.04 -0.89
CA ASP A 97 7.41 -7.20 -1.69
C ASP A 97 6.15 -6.89 -2.48
N GLY A 98 5.35 -5.96 -1.98
CA GLY A 98 4.16 -5.45 -2.66
C GLY A 98 3.89 -3.98 -2.32
N VAL A 99 3.21 -3.31 -3.23
CA VAL A 99 2.83 -1.91 -3.07
C VAL A 99 1.32 -1.76 -3.28
N ILE A 100 0.67 -1.04 -2.38
CA ILE A 100 -0.71 -0.59 -2.54
C ILE A 100 -0.68 0.92 -2.75
N PHE A 101 -1.04 1.36 -3.96
CA PHE A 101 -1.13 2.78 -4.28
C PHE A 101 -2.53 3.32 -3.98
N ILE A 102 -2.63 4.19 -2.97
CA ILE A 102 -3.87 4.84 -2.58
C ILE A 102 -3.99 6.17 -3.32
N ALA A 103 -4.91 6.26 -4.26
CA ALA A 103 -5.25 7.50 -4.96
C ALA A 103 -6.46 8.17 -4.30
N ASP A 104 -6.41 9.48 -4.18
CA ASP A 104 -7.51 10.31 -3.67
C ASP A 104 -8.52 10.61 -4.78
N SER A 105 -9.78 10.26 -4.60
CA SER A 105 -10.82 10.47 -5.63
C SER A 105 -11.23 11.93 -5.83
N LEU A 106 -10.89 12.85 -4.94
CA LEU A 106 -11.21 14.26 -5.08
C LEU A 106 -10.59 14.83 -6.37
N GLU A 107 -11.37 15.57 -7.16
CA GLU A 107 -10.90 16.12 -8.44
C GLU A 107 -9.71 17.07 -8.26
N VAL A 108 -9.71 17.88 -7.23
CA VAL A 108 -8.61 18.80 -6.85
C VAL A 108 -7.31 18.06 -6.47
N ARG A 109 -7.36 16.76 -6.31
CA ARG A 109 -6.21 15.92 -5.93
C ARG A 109 -5.57 15.20 -7.12
N ARG A 110 -6.14 15.33 -8.33
CA ARG A 110 -5.70 14.66 -9.55
C ARG A 110 -4.18 14.79 -9.77
N GLU A 111 -3.66 16.01 -9.77
CA GLU A 111 -2.24 16.24 -9.99
C GLU A 111 -1.35 15.62 -8.90
N LYS A 112 -1.80 15.67 -7.63
CA LYS A 112 -1.06 15.07 -6.52
C LYS A 112 -1.00 13.56 -6.62
N ASN A 113 -2.04 12.91 -7.15
CA ASN A 113 -2.01 11.48 -7.45
C ASN A 113 -0.96 11.17 -8.53
N LEU A 114 -0.95 11.92 -9.64
CA LEU A 114 0.01 11.73 -10.75
C LEU A 114 1.46 11.95 -10.29
N LEU A 115 1.71 13.02 -9.54
CA LEU A 115 3.04 13.30 -8.99
C LEU A 115 3.50 12.19 -8.03
N SER A 116 2.61 11.70 -7.17
CA SER A 116 2.94 10.62 -6.23
C SER A 116 3.23 9.29 -6.95
N LEU A 117 2.53 9.00 -8.06
CA LEU A 117 2.79 7.80 -8.85
C LEU A 117 4.15 7.89 -9.58
N LYS A 118 4.50 9.07 -10.11
CA LYS A 118 5.83 9.32 -10.69
C LYS A 118 6.94 9.17 -9.64
N ASP A 119 6.72 9.70 -8.43
CA ASP A 119 7.65 9.57 -7.31
C ASP A 119 7.85 8.09 -6.90
N LEU A 120 6.76 7.30 -6.83
CA LEU A 120 6.86 5.85 -6.63
C LEU A 120 7.71 5.17 -7.71
N GLN A 121 7.44 5.49 -8.97
CA GLN A 121 8.19 4.92 -10.09
C GLN A 121 9.69 5.26 -10.01
N GLN A 122 10.02 6.50 -9.66
CA GLN A 122 11.41 6.93 -9.51
C GLN A 122 12.09 6.21 -8.33
N ASN A 123 11.43 6.16 -7.17
CA ASN A 123 11.98 5.49 -5.99
C ASN A 123 12.20 3.98 -6.20
N LEU A 124 11.34 3.30 -6.97
CA LEU A 124 11.54 1.90 -7.36
C LEU A 124 12.76 1.76 -8.28
N ARG A 125 12.90 2.63 -9.29
CA ARG A 125 14.06 2.63 -10.20
C ARG A 125 15.38 2.82 -9.45
N ASP A 126 15.41 3.66 -8.44
CA ASP A 126 16.60 3.89 -7.61
C ASP A 126 17.06 2.65 -6.85
N TYR A 127 16.18 1.67 -6.69
CA TYR A 127 16.49 0.34 -6.16
C TYR A 127 16.65 -0.74 -7.24
N GLY A 128 16.74 -0.35 -8.51
CA GLY A 128 16.84 -1.30 -9.63
C GLY A 128 15.53 -2.06 -9.92
N LEU A 129 14.40 -1.60 -9.37
CA LEU A 129 13.10 -2.23 -9.54
C LEU A 129 12.27 -1.52 -10.61
N SER A 130 11.47 -2.28 -11.33
CA SER A 130 10.51 -1.75 -12.29
C SER A 130 9.11 -1.74 -11.70
N ILE A 131 8.40 -0.62 -11.80
CA ILE A 131 7.00 -0.50 -11.39
C ILE A 131 6.07 -1.50 -12.11
N PHE A 132 6.48 -1.99 -13.29
CA PHE A 132 5.75 -2.98 -14.08
C PHE A 132 5.96 -4.42 -13.59
N LYS A 133 6.96 -4.66 -12.73
CA LYS A 133 7.31 -5.99 -12.22
C LYS A 133 6.99 -6.18 -10.75
N VAL A 134 6.92 -5.09 -10.00
CA VAL A 134 6.56 -5.15 -8.57
C VAL A 134 5.07 -5.47 -8.42
N PRO A 135 4.68 -6.40 -7.52
CA PRO A 135 3.29 -6.60 -7.13
C PRO A 135 2.65 -5.26 -6.71
N LEU A 136 1.81 -4.70 -7.57
CA LEU A 136 1.17 -3.40 -7.39
C LEU A 136 -0.33 -3.51 -7.55
N VAL A 137 -1.06 -2.91 -6.61
CA VAL A 137 -2.52 -2.77 -6.65
C VAL A 137 -2.88 -1.31 -6.38
N MET A 138 -3.93 -0.80 -6.99
CA MET A 138 -4.43 0.54 -6.74
C MET A 138 -5.74 0.51 -5.95
N GLN A 139 -5.91 1.47 -5.03
CA GLN A 139 -7.19 1.77 -4.41
C GLN A 139 -7.57 3.22 -4.73
N PHE A 140 -8.73 3.42 -5.36
CA PHE A 140 -9.30 4.75 -5.59
C PHE A 140 -10.19 5.09 -4.40
N ASN A 141 -9.58 5.75 -3.41
CA ASN A 141 -10.13 5.98 -2.08
C ASN A 141 -11.02 7.22 -2.00
N LYS A 142 -11.79 7.31 -0.92
CA LYS A 142 -12.78 8.40 -0.64
C LYS A 142 -13.99 8.38 -1.55
N ARG A 143 -14.42 7.19 -1.98
CA ARG A 143 -15.64 7.03 -2.78
C ARG A 143 -16.91 7.27 -1.99
N ASP A 144 -16.83 7.28 -0.66
CA ASP A 144 -17.89 7.69 0.28
C ASP A 144 -18.34 9.14 0.11
N LEU A 145 -17.49 10.00 -0.46
CA LEU A 145 -17.80 11.42 -0.74
C LEU A 145 -18.69 11.61 -1.96
N ASN A 146 -19.04 10.52 -2.67
CA ASN A 146 -19.97 10.59 -3.79
C ASN A 146 -21.37 10.99 -3.30
N GLY A 147 -21.91 12.08 -3.80
CA GLY A 147 -23.22 12.61 -3.40
C GLY A 147 -23.17 13.70 -2.32
N GLU A 148 -21.99 14.06 -1.79
CA GLU A 148 -21.85 15.14 -0.78
C GLU A 148 -21.57 16.52 -1.40
N ASN A 149 -21.97 16.79 -2.65
CA ASN A 149 -21.66 18.02 -3.40
C ASN A 149 -20.15 18.32 -3.51
N ILE A 150 -19.31 17.31 -3.33
CA ILE A 150 -17.86 17.40 -3.47
C ILE A 150 -17.47 16.76 -4.79
N PRO A 151 -16.80 17.48 -5.70
CA PRO A 151 -16.38 16.92 -6.99
C PRO A 151 -15.38 15.78 -6.82
N ILE A 152 -15.78 14.58 -7.22
CA ILE A 152 -14.91 13.39 -7.27
C ILE A 152 -14.75 12.91 -8.71
N MET A 153 -13.55 12.44 -9.04
CA MET A 153 -13.26 11.92 -10.38
C MET A 153 -14.04 10.62 -10.64
N PRO A 154 -14.61 10.45 -11.86
CA PRO A 154 -15.10 9.15 -12.32
C PRO A 154 -14.01 8.08 -12.26
N LEU A 155 -14.40 6.82 -11.97
CA LEU A 155 -13.46 5.71 -11.88
C LEU A 155 -12.69 5.47 -13.19
N GLU A 156 -13.37 5.62 -14.32
CA GLU A 156 -12.79 5.47 -15.66
C GLU A 156 -11.68 6.50 -15.90
N LYS A 157 -11.92 7.76 -15.49
CA LYS A 157 -10.92 8.84 -15.59
C LYS A 157 -9.72 8.56 -14.69
N MET A 158 -9.93 8.13 -13.45
CA MET A 158 -8.84 7.75 -12.55
C MET A 158 -8.02 6.58 -13.10
N ASN A 159 -8.71 5.54 -13.60
CA ASN A 159 -8.07 4.37 -14.19
C ASN A 159 -7.27 4.75 -15.44
N HIS A 160 -7.84 5.60 -16.30
CA HIS A 160 -7.13 6.12 -17.47
C HIS A 160 -5.87 6.90 -17.08
N ASP A 161 -5.97 7.81 -16.12
CA ASP A 161 -4.88 8.70 -15.73
C ASP A 161 -3.73 7.98 -15.02
N LEU A 162 -4.05 7.01 -14.17
CA LEU A 162 -3.09 6.37 -13.27
C LEU A 162 -2.68 4.95 -13.73
N ASN A 163 -3.56 4.24 -14.41
CA ASN A 163 -3.42 2.80 -14.62
C ASN A 163 -3.35 2.38 -16.10
N ARG A 164 -3.57 3.29 -17.04
CA ARG A 164 -3.60 2.97 -18.49
C ARG A 164 -2.35 2.20 -18.96
N GLN A 165 -1.17 2.56 -18.45
CA GLN A 165 0.09 1.91 -18.80
C GLN A 165 0.39 0.70 -17.90
N LEU A 166 0.04 0.78 -16.63
CA LEU A 166 0.38 -0.23 -15.63
C LEU A 166 -0.52 -1.46 -15.71
N LYS A 167 -1.82 -1.26 -16.01
CA LYS A 167 -2.85 -2.31 -16.13
C LYS A 167 -2.91 -3.23 -14.91
N VAL A 168 -2.68 -2.67 -13.71
CA VAL A 168 -2.73 -3.40 -12.45
C VAL A 168 -4.16 -3.50 -11.92
N PRO A 169 -4.47 -4.45 -11.02
CA PRO A 169 -5.76 -4.49 -10.35
C PRO A 169 -6.03 -3.18 -9.59
N PHE A 170 -7.27 -2.68 -9.67
CA PHE A 170 -7.70 -1.52 -8.91
C PHE A 170 -9.08 -1.74 -8.28
N PHE A 171 -9.31 -1.09 -7.16
CA PHE A 171 -10.57 -1.18 -6.42
C PHE A 171 -11.03 0.21 -6.01
N PRO A 172 -12.32 0.53 -6.20
CA PRO A 172 -12.93 1.67 -5.53
C PRO A 172 -12.99 1.39 -4.03
N GLY A 173 -12.78 2.42 -3.21
CA GLY A 173 -12.78 2.22 -1.76
C GLY A 173 -13.10 3.45 -0.94
N SER A 174 -13.44 3.18 0.31
CA SER A 174 -13.51 4.15 1.40
C SER A 174 -12.78 3.56 2.61
N ALA A 175 -11.60 4.07 2.89
CA ALA A 175 -10.86 3.65 4.07
C ALA A 175 -11.63 3.97 5.37
N LEU A 176 -12.42 5.04 5.37
CA LEU A 176 -13.24 5.44 6.51
C LEU A 176 -14.35 4.43 6.81
N LYS A 177 -15.03 3.93 5.77
CA LYS A 177 -16.12 2.94 5.88
C LYS A 177 -15.62 1.49 5.79
N GLY A 178 -14.39 1.29 5.34
CA GLY A 178 -13.79 -0.03 5.12
C GLY A 178 -14.07 -0.64 3.74
N ASP A 179 -14.82 0.06 2.90
CA ASP A 179 -15.15 -0.42 1.56
C ASP A 179 -13.87 -0.58 0.73
N GLY A 180 -13.73 -1.73 0.10
CA GLY A 180 -12.57 -2.04 -0.75
C GLY A 180 -11.26 -2.31 -0.02
N VAL A 181 -11.12 -1.99 1.27
CA VAL A 181 -9.86 -2.13 2.04
C VAL A 181 -9.36 -3.58 2.05
N GLY A 182 -10.20 -4.51 2.49
CA GLY A 182 -9.85 -5.92 2.54
C GLY A 182 -9.59 -6.52 1.14
N LYS A 183 -10.41 -6.14 0.14
CA LYS A 183 -10.24 -6.59 -1.25
C LYS A 183 -8.89 -6.15 -1.83
N THR A 184 -8.49 -4.90 -1.57
CA THR A 184 -7.22 -4.33 -2.02
C THR A 184 -6.03 -5.06 -1.40
N LEU A 185 -6.05 -5.27 -0.08
CA LEU A 185 -4.99 -6.00 0.62
C LEU A 185 -4.89 -7.44 0.12
N HIS A 186 -6.03 -8.15 0.01
CA HIS A 186 -6.06 -9.52 -0.48
C HIS A 186 -5.49 -9.65 -1.90
N ALA A 187 -5.85 -8.74 -2.80
CA ALA A 187 -5.32 -8.73 -4.17
C ALA A 187 -3.79 -8.51 -4.19
N CYS A 188 -3.28 -7.60 -3.37
CA CYS A 188 -1.84 -7.37 -3.25
C CYS A 188 -1.11 -8.61 -2.72
N LEU A 189 -1.62 -9.23 -1.65
CA LEU A 189 -1.08 -10.46 -1.09
C LEU A 189 -1.04 -11.60 -2.11
N LYS A 190 -2.12 -11.75 -2.91
CA LYS A 190 -2.17 -12.75 -3.98
C LYS A 190 -1.04 -12.54 -5.00
N LEU A 191 -0.81 -11.31 -5.44
CA LEU A 191 0.29 -10.99 -6.37
C LEU A 191 1.66 -11.25 -5.75
N VAL A 192 1.86 -10.86 -4.48
CA VAL A 192 3.12 -11.13 -3.74
C VAL A 192 3.37 -12.64 -3.66
N MET A 193 2.36 -13.43 -3.30
CA MET A 193 2.51 -14.88 -3.21
C MET A 193 2.79 -15.54 -4.56
N GLN A 194 2.22 -15.03 -5.66
CA GLN A 194 2.53 -15.47 -7.02
C GLN A 194 3.99 -15.17 -7.40
N SER A 195 4.48 -13.97 -7.05
CA SER A 195 5.89 -13.59 -7.27
C SER A 195 6.84 -14.52 -6.50
N VAL A 196 6.55 -14.76 -5.22
CA VAL A 196 7.35 -15.70 -4.39
C VAL A 196 7.40 -17.10 -5.00
N GLN A 197 6.28 -17.59 -5.55
CA GLN A 197 6.25 -18.91 -6.18
C GLN A 197 7.09 -18.97 -7.45
N SER A 198 7.05 -17.93 -8.29
CA SER A 198 7.84 -17.88 -9.51
C SER A 198 9.34 -17.78 -9.27
N GLU A 199 9.76 -17.30 -8.09
CA GLU A 199 11.18 -17.24 -7.69
C GLU A 199 11.69 -18.57 -7.09
N LEU A 200 10.78 -19.43 -6.60
CA LEU A 200 11.13 -20.72 -6.01
C LEU A 200 11.05 -21.88 -7.01
N SER A 201 10.49 -21.61 -8.20
CA SER A 201 10.37 -22.57 -9.32
C SER A 201 11.56 -22.48 -10.26
#